data_d48fd7ccbda22e2433ad8f3082ee3a2d
#
_entry.id   d48fd7ccbda22e2433ad8f3082ee3a2d
#
_cell.length_a   1.000
_cell.length_b   1.000
_cell.length_c   1.000
_cell.angle_alpha   90.00
_cell.angle_beta   90.00
_cell.angle_gamma   90.00
#
_symmetry.space_group_name_H-M   'P 1'
#
loop_
_entity.id
_entity.type
_entity.pdbx_description
1 polymer ?
#
loop_
_entity_poly.entity_id
_entity_poly.type
_entity_poly.pdbx_seq_one_letter_code
_entity_poly.pdbx_strand_id
1 'polypeptide(L)'
;MKKKVSLILCILTCALLVAGCNVSLTKQNKNFNEKKLEKQTDKYLQKWFTTDHKGQVEQLESAIEYYDGMKDSLSEDEWNSYLEQRKTAKEQIKEYKEAVKQKKKFGDEMDKKISTDFTVSSTSATVNETIRTTKGKTFIYSVSYDKDGNKTEEKIDEYKTMGAKMAKAGINTILSMAIVFCVLIFISLIIACFKVIGWAQNRKNAKQVDKAKAQLASVETAPQPVEENLVDDLELVAVITVAIAASENASADGLVVRSIIRR
;
A
#
# COMPACT_ATOMS: atom_id res chain seq x y z
N MET A 1 6.66 -38.38 6.84
CA MET A 1 5.67 -37.79 7.78
C MET A 1 5.83 -36.28 7.93
N LYS A 2 7.03 -35.70 8.01
CA LYS A 2 7.25 -34.24 8.19
C LYS A 2 6.60 -33.33 7.14
N LYS A 3 6.61 -33.73 5.83
CA LYS A 3 5.98 -32.91 4.76
C LYS A 3 4.46 -32.83 4.85
N LYS A 4 3.78 -33.89 5.31
CA LYS A 4 2.30 -33.90 5.46
C LYS A 4 1.87 -33.05 6.66
N VAL A 5 2.64 -33.03 7.74
CA VAL A 5 2.37 -32.19 8.94
C VAL A 5 2.53 -30.70 8.60
N SER A 6 3.56 -30.34 7.81
CA SER A 6 3.77 -28.95 7.36
C SER A 6 2.61 -28.43 6.49
N LEU A 7 2.07 -29.29 5.60
CA LEU A 7 0.95 -28.92 4.74
C LEU A 7 -0.35 -28.75 5.52
N ILE A 8 -0.61 -29.60 6.52
CA ILE A 8 -1.77 -29.46 7.41
C ILE A 8 -1.65 -28.19 8.26
N LEU A 9 -0.46 -27.88 8.78
CA LEU A 9 -0.23 -26.67 9.56
C LEU A 9 -0.45 -25.41 8.70
N CYS A 10 -0.01 -25.43 7.44
CA CYS A 10 -0.21 -24.31 6.52
C CYS A 10 -1.69 -24.09 6.17
N ILE A 11 -2.46 -25.17 5.98
CA ILE A 11 -3.91 -25.08 5.75
C ILE A 11 -4.62 -24.57 7.00
N LEU A 12 -4.21 -24.99 8.20
CA LEU A 12 -4.80 -24.57 9.47
C LEU A 12 -4.53 -23.10 9.76
N THR A 13 -3.32 -22.60 9.47
CA THR A 13 -2.99 -21.17 9.59
C THR A 13 -3.75 -20.32 8.58
N CYS A 14 -3.90 -20.76 7.33
CA CYS A 14 -4.73 -20.08 6.35
C CYS A 14 -6.21 -20.04 6.77
N ALA A 15 -6.75 -21.13 7.31
CA ALA A 15 -8.13 -21.20 7.81
C ALA A 15 -8.37 -20.26 9.00
N LEU A 16 -7.40 -20.15 9.93
CA LEU A 16 -7.46 -19.21 11.05
C LEU A 16 -7.40 -17.75 10.61
N LEU A 17 -6.62 -17.41 9.58
CA LEU A 17 -6.55 -16.07 9.02
C LEU A 17 -7.86 -15.67 8.32
N VAL A 18 -8.54 -16.60 7.66
CA VAL A 18 -9.84 -16.35 7.03
C VAL A 18 -10.97 -16.23 8.06
N ALA A 19 -10.93 -17.00 9.15
CA ALA A 19 -11.90 -16.92 10.23
C ALA A 19 -11.80 -15.61 11.04
N GLY A 20 -10.61 -14.99 11.10
CA GLY A 20 -10.38 -13.74 11.82
C GLY A 20 -10.98 -12.48 11.15
N CYS A 21 -11.36 -12.56 9.87
CA CYS A 21 -11.88 -11.40 9.13
C CYS A 21 -13.40 -11.20 9.22
N ASN A 22 -14.12 -12.02 9.97
CA ASN A 22 -15.60 -11.97 10.02
C ASN A 22 -16.17 -11.64 11.40
N VAL A 23 -15.40 -10.95 12.24
CA VAL A 23 -15.96 -10.36 13.46
C VAL A 23 -16.43 -8.94 13.14
N SER A 24 -17.54 -8.83 12.48
CA SER A 24 -18.45 -7.67 12.59
C SER A 24 -18.93 -7.63 14.05
N LEU A 25 -18.10 -7.11 14.94
CA LEU A 25 -18.50 -6.73 16.28
C LEU A 25 -19.41 -5.51 16.17
N THR A 26 -20.68 -5.73 15.86
CA THR A 26 -21.77 -4.82 16.19
C THR A 26 -21.91 -4.77 17.71
N LYS A 27 -20.88 -4.26 18.41
CA LYS A 27 -21.11 -3.67 19.71
C LYS A 27 -21.90 -2.41 19.44
N GLN A 28 -23.23 -2.48 19.69
CA GLN A 28 -24.05 -1.28 19.87
C GLN A 28 -23.30 -0.36 20.82
N ASN A 29 -22.65 0.66 20.25
CA ASN A 29 -22.00 1.67 21.06
C ASN A 29 -23.14 2.53 21.59
N LYS A 30 -23.46 2.41 22.89
CA LYS A 30 -24.58 3.08 23.57
C LYS A 30 -24.59 4.61 23.43
N ASN A 31 -23.53 5.17 22.84
CA ASN A 31 -23.34 6.60 22.70
C ASN A 31 -24.05 7.22 21.49
N PHE A 32 -24.49 6.39 20.52
CA PHE A 32 -25.17 6.89 19.32
C PHE A 32 -26.59 6.33 19.21
N ASN A 33 -27.54 7.20 18.96
CA ASN A 33 -28.93 6.79 18.70
C ASN A 33 -29.13 6.59 17.19
N GLU A 34 -28.96 5.34 16.75
CA GLU A 34 -29.02 4.95 15.32
C GLU A 34 -30.31 5.44 14.64
N LYS A 35 -31.47 5.30 15.29
CA LYS A 35 -32.76 5.76 14.72
C LYS A 35 -32.82 7.27 14.54
N LYS A 36 -32.17 8.04 15.44
CA LYS A 36 -32.09 9.50 15.31
C LYS A 36 -31.19 9.88 14.13
N LEU A 37 -30.02 9.23 14.02
CA LEU A 37 -29.07 9.47 12.96
C LEU A 37 -29.63 9.06 11.58
N GLU A 38 -30.32 7.95 11.49
CA GLU A 38 -31.02 7.54 10.27
C GLU A 38 -32.01 8.59 9.81
N LYS A 39 -32.90 9.06 10.71
CA LYS A 39 -33.86 10.12 10.37
C LYS A 39 -33.18 11.44 9.95
N GLN A 40 -32.04 11.75 10.52
CA GLN A 40 -31.25 12.93 10.11
C GLN A 40 -30.67 12.71 8.71
N THR A 41 -30.11 11.54 8.45
CA THR A 41 -29.57 11.17 7.14
C THR A 41 -30.66 11.19 6.07
N ASP A 42 -31.84 10.62 6.33
CA ASP A 42 -32.99 10.70 5.44
C ASP A 42 -33.35 12.15 5.06
N LYS A 43 -33.31 13.09 6.02
CA LYS A 43 -33.56 14.50 5.75
C LYS A 43 -32.48 15.13 4.86
N TYR A 44 -31.20 14.80 5.09
CA TYR A 44 -30.12 15.29 4.24
C TYR A 44 -30.23 14.72 2.83
N LEU A 45 -30.52 13.43 2.71
CA LEU A 45 -30.75 12.77 1.42
C LEU A 45 -31.93 13.39 0.66
N GLN A 46 -33.07 13.62 1.35
CA GLN A 46 -34.22 14.29 0.75
C GLN A 46 -33.87 15.71 0.29
N LYS A 47 -33.15 16.47 1.12
CA LYS A 47 -32.67 17.80 0.75
C LYS A 47 -31.75 17.72 -0.48
N TRP A 48 -30.84 16.74 -0.53
CA TRP A 48 -29.96 16.56 -1.67
C TRP A 48 -30.74 16.35 -2.98
N PHE A 49 -31.80 15.53 -2.98
CA PHE A 49 -32.63 15.32 -4.16
C PHE A 49 -33.46 16.58 -4.53
N THR A 50 -33.99 17.29 -3.55
CA THR A 50 -34.89 18.44 -3.78
C THR A 50 -34.17 19.74 -4.10
N THR A 51 -32.90 19.88 -3.74
CA THR A 51 -32.12 21.10 -4.00
C THR A 51 -31.81 21.23 -5.48
N ASP A 52 -32.09 22.42 -6.04
CA ASP A 52 -31.62 22.81 -7.36
C ASP A 52 -30.15 23.28 -7.27
N HIS A 53 -29.25 22.29 -7.27
CA HIS A 53 -27.82 22.56 -7.17
C HIS A 53 -27.27 23.37 -8.35
N LYS A 54 -27.90 23.27 -9.53
CA LYS A 54 -27.48 24.04 -10.71
C LYS A 54 -27.83 25.51 -10.53
N GLY A 55 -29.07 25.80 -10.14
CA GLY A 55 -29.49 27.17 -9.84
C GLY A 55 -28.70 27.80 -8.71
N GLN A 56 -28.31 27.02 -7.67
CA GLN A 56 -27.43 27.51 -6.61
C GLN A 56 -26.02 27.88 -7.11
N VAL A 57 -25.46 27.11 -8.03
CA VAL A 57 -24.16 27.46 -8.66
C VAL A 57 -24.29 28.75 -9.43
N GLU A 58 -25.32 28.90 -10.28
CA GLU A 58 -25.55 30.09 -11.10
C GLU A 58 -25.74 31.35 -10.23
N GLN A 59 -26.49 31.25 -9.13
CA GLN A 59 -26.68 32.35 -8.18
C GLN A 59 -25.40 32.79 -7.50
N LEU A 60 -24.60 31.83 -7.00
CA LEU A 60 -23.35 32.13 -6.32
C LEU A 60 -22.29 32.69 -7.29
N GLU A 61 -22.20 32.15 -8.50
CA GLU A 61 -21.28 32.67 -9.52
C GLU A 61 -21.65 34.10 -9.93
N SER A 62 -22.95 34.40 -10.15
CA SER A 62 -23.43 35.74 -10.46
C SER A 62 -23.18 36.73 -9.32
N ALA A 63 -23.37 36.29 -8.06
CA ALA A 63 -23.07 37.12 -6.90
C ALA A 63 -21.57 37.46 -6.79
N ILE A 64 -20.70 36.47 -7.03
CA ILE A 64 -19.24 36.68 -7.06
C ILE A 64 -18.86 37.70 -8.15
N GLU A 65 -19.39 37.52 -9.37
CA GLU A 65 -19.12 38.43 -10.48
C GLU A 65 -19.56 39.86 -10.19
N TYR A 66 -20.74 40.00 -9.61
CA TYR A 66 -21.28 41.31 -9.23
C TYR A 66 -20.38 42.02 -8.23
N TYR A 67 -20.01 41.37 -7.11
CA TYR A 67 -19.16 42.00 -6.09
C TYR A 67 -17.71 42.17 -6.54
N ASP A 68 -17.17 41.26 -7.37
CA ASP A 68 -15.84 41.43 -7.96
C ASP A 68 -15.80 42.71 -8.84
N GLY A 69 -16.91 43.04 -9.52
CA GLY A 69 -17.06 44.27 -10.31
C GLY A 69 -17.18 45.53 -9.48
N MET A 70 -17.55 45.45 -8.17
CA MET A 70 -17.71 46.58 -7.25
C MET A 70 -16.44 46.91 -6.46
N LYS A 71 -15.30 46.29 -6.71
CA LYS A 71 -14.07 46.41 -5.94
C LYS A 71 -13.67 47.87 -5.65
N ASP A 72 -13.72 48.72 -6.67
CA ASP A 72 -13.31 50.13 -6.55
C ASP A 72 -14.34 51.02 -5.81
N SER A 73 -15.53 50.47 -5.54
CA SER A 73 -16.64 51.16 -4.86
C SER A 73 -16.76 50.78 -3.38
N LEU A 74 -16.03 49.77 -2.93
CA LEU A 74 -16.08 49.25 -1.56
C LEU A 74 -14.91 49.80 -0.75
N SER A 75 -15.14 50.05 0.55
CA SER A 75 -14.07 50.33 1.50
C SER A 75 -13.17 49.10 1.70
N GLU A 76 -11.95 49.29 2.22
CA GLU A 76 -10.99 48.21 2.44
C GLU A 76 -11.55 47.14 3.40
N ASP A 77 -12.27 47.50 4.43
CA ASP A 77 -12.89 46.57 5.40
C ASP A 77 -14.01 45.76 4.77
N GLU A 78 -14.87 46.40 3.96
CA GLU A 78 -15.93 45.72 3.22
C GLU A 78 -15.35 44.74 2.19
N TRP A 79 -14.30 45.17 1.50
CA TRP A 79 -13.61 44.30 0.52
C TRP A 79 -12.99 43.08 1.19
N ASN A 80 -12.32 43.24 2.34
CA ASN A 80 -11.75 42.13 3.09
C ASN A 80 -12.82 41.14 3.59
N SER A 81 -13.93 41.67 4.11
CA SER A 81 -15.09 40.86 4.52
C SER A 81 -15.67 40.07 3.34
N TYR A 82 -15.79 40.70 2.18
CA TYR A 82 -16.23 40.02 0.96
C TYR A 82 -15.27 38.93 0.55
N LEU A 83 -13.95 39.11 0.61
CA LEU A 83 -12.97 38.07 0.22
C LEU A 83 -13.12 36.81 1.05
N GLU A 84 -13.41 36.87 2.33
CA GLU A 84 -13.71 35.72 3.17
C GLU A 84 -15.01 35.01 2.73
N GLN A 85 -16.07 35.80 2.48
CA GLN A 85 -17.34 35.27 1.98
C GLN A 85 -17.15 34.62 0.58
N ARG A 86 -16.37 35.25 -0.30
CA ARG A 86 -16.06 34.73 -1.63
C ARG A 86 -15.35 33.39 -1.57
N LYS A 87 -14.44 33.21 -0.60
CA LYS A 87 -13.76 31.92 -0.40
C LYS A 87 -14.76 30.82 -0.06
N THR A 88 -15.62 31.09 0.91
CA THR A 88 -16.69 30.16 1.32
C THR A 88 -17.65 29.85 0.16
N ALA A 89 -18.07 30.88 -0.59
CA ALA A 89 -18.91 30.71 -1.75
C ALA A 89 -18.27 29.82 -2.84
N LYS A 90 -16.97 29.99 -3.10
CA LYS A 90 -16.23 29.11 -4.03
C LYS A 90 -16.17 27.65 -3.59
N GLU A 91 -16.05 27.39 -2.30
CA GLU A 91 -16.11 26.04 -1.75
C GLU A 91 -17.51 25.45 -1.95
N GLN A 92 -18.57 26.20 -1.66
CA GLN A 92 -19.96 25.79 -1.90
C GLN A 92 -20.23 25.52 -3.40
N ILE A 93 -19.74 26.38 -4.29
CA ILE A 93 -19.86 26.17 -5.73
C ILE A 93 -19.23 24.84 -6.15
N LYS A 94 -18.07 24.49 -5.58
CA LYS A 94 -17.42 23.22 -5.85
C LYS A 94 -18.27 22.03 -5.40
N GLU A 95 -18.86 22.11 -4.20
CA GLU A 95 -19.75 21.07 -3.68
C GLU A 95 -21.00 20.92 -4.55
N TYR A 96 -21.66 22.03 -4.90
CA TYR A 96 -22.84 21.99 -5.76
C TYR A 96 -22.54 21.48 -7.19
N LYS A 97 -21.40 21.87 -7.78
CA LYS A 97 -20.95 21.32 -9.07
C LYS A 97 -20.73 19.81 -9.00
N GLU A 98 -20.19 19.32 -7.89
CA GLU A 98 -20.04 17.88 -7.69
C GLU A 98 -21.41 17.19 -7.55
N ALA A 99 -22.34 17.76 -6.79
CA ALA A 99 -23.71 17.26 -6.69
C ALA A 99 -24.43 17.22 -8.04
N VAL A 100 -24.24 18.24 -8.89
CA VAL A 100 -24.78 18.26 -10.28
C VAL A 100 -24.22 17.09 -11.10
N LYS A 101 -22.92 16.83 -11.02
CA LYS A 101 -22.29 15.68 -11.70
C LYS A 101 -22.86 14.36 -11.21
N GLN A 102 -23.05 14.23 -9.89
CA GLN A 102 -23.58 13.02 -9.28
C GLN A 102 -25.06 12.80 -9.69
N LYS A 103 -25.88 13.85 -9.68
CA LYS A 103 -27.27 13.78 -10.20
C LYS A 103 -27.30 13.38 -11.68
N LYS A 104 -26.40 13.90 -12.50
CA LYS A 104 -26.25 13.50 -13.89
C LYS A 104 -25.88 12.02 -14.04
N LYS A 105 -24.97 11.52 -13.19
CA LYS A 105 -24.49 10.14 -13.20
C LYS A 105 -25.52 9.15 -12.68
N PHE A 106 -26.13 9.44 -11.53
CA PHE A 106 -26.99 8.48 -10.82
C PHE A 106 -28.47 8.72 -11.07
N GLY A 107 -28.92 9.95 -11.27
CA GLY A 107 -30.29 10.37 -11.39
C GLY A 107 -30.65 11.43 -10.35
N ASP A 108 -31.70 12.14 -10.61
CA ASP A 108 -32.22 13.29 -9.84
C ASP A 108 -33.44 12.92 -8.98
N GLU A 109 -33.96 11.70 -9.13
CA GLU A 109 -35.07 11.19 -8.34
C GLU A 109 -34.77 9.84 -7.71
N MET A 110 -35.22 9.67 -6.47
CA MET A 110 -35.10 8.43 -5.72
C MET A 110 -36.28 7.50 -6.08
N ASP A 111 -35.96 6.25 -6.44
CA ASP A 111 -36.94 5.15 -6.57
C ASP A 111 -37.21 4.53 -5.19
N LYS A 112 -36.13 4.04 -4.54
CA LYS A 112 -36.23 3.42 -3.21
C LYS A 112 -34.90 3.39 -2.46
N LYS A 113 -35.02 3.36 -1.14
CA LYS A 113 -33.93 2.99 -0.23
C LYS A 113 -33.86 1.46 -0.15
N ILE A 114 -32.68 0.89 -0.42
CA ILE A 114 -32.43 -0.56 -0.42
C ILE A 114 -32.02 -1.05 0.96
N SER A 115 -31.03 -0.38 1.58
CA SER A 115 -30.52 -0.71 2.90
C SER A 115 -30.00 0.51 3.62
N THR A 116 -29.95 0.43 4.95
CA THR A 116 -29.23 1.36 5.82
C THR A 116 -28.22 0.56 6.65
N ASP A 117 -26.97 0.94 6.59
CA ASP A 117 -25.86 0.31 7.33
C ASP A 117 -25.21 1.35 8.23
N PHE A 118 -24.85 0.95 9.45
CA PHE A 118 -24.19 1.79 10.43
C PHE A 118 -22.75 1.33 10.64
N THR A 119 -21.83 2.27 10.61
CA THR A 119 -20.44 2.06 11.04
C THR A 119 -20.17 2.96 12.23
N VAL A 120 -19.93 2.39 13.39
CA VAL A 120 -19.75 3.14 14.64
C VAL A 120 -18.33 2.95 15.15
N SER A 121 -17.65 4.08 15.41
CA SER A 121 -16.35 4.17 16.07
C SER A 121 -16.52 4.72 17.50
N SER A 122 -15.43 4.84 18.25
CA SER A 122 -15.46 5.45 19.59
C SER A 122 -15.81 6.95 19.55
N THR A 123 -15.54 7.63 18.45
CA THR A 123 -15.66 9.09 18.32
C THR A 123 -16.61 9.56 17.24
N SER A 124 -17.06 8.66 16.36
CA SER A 124 -17.90 9.00 15.21
C SER A 124 -18.85 7.87 14.84
N ALA A 125 -19.95 8.21 14.20
CA ALA A 125 -20.86 7.25 13.58
C ALA A 125 -21.07 7.65 12.11
N THR A 126 -21.05 6.67 11.21
CA THR A 126 -21.37 6.89 9.80
C THR A 126 -22.60 6.07 9.43
N VAL A 127 -23.58 6.73 8.85
CA VAL A 127 -24.78 6.10 8.31
C VAL A 127 -24.60 5.99 6.79
N ASN A 128 -24.71 4.78 6.27
CA ASN A 128 -24.60 4.49 4.85
C ASN A 128 -25.96 4.02 4.32
N GLU A 129 -26.57 4.78 3.45
CA GLU A 129 -27.82 4.43 2.81
C GLU A 129 -27.59 4.03 1.37
N THR A 130 -28.00 2.81 1.01
CA THR A 130 -27.96 2.34 -0.37
C THR A 130 -29.24 2.74 -1.07
N ILE A 131 -29.11 3.62 -2.04
CA ILE A 131 -30.24 4.25 -2.75
C ILE A 131 -30.27 3.78 -4.19
N ARG A 132 -31.48 3.45 -4.67
CA ARG A 132 -31.76 3.23 -6.09
C ARG A 132 -32.54 4.41 -6.64
N THR A 133 -32.12 4.89 -7.81
CA THR A 133 -32.79 5.99 -8.50
C THR A 133 -33.72 5.46 -9.58
N THR A 134 -34.66 6.32 -10.07
CA THR A 134 -35.56 6.06 -11.17
C THR A 134 -34.84 5.69 -12.47
N LYS A 135 -33.61 6.14 -12.66
CA LYS A 135 -32.70 5.71 -13.75
C LYS A 135 -32.14 4.28 -13.59
N GLY A 136 -32.53 3.55 -12.54
CA GLY A 136 -32.05 2.20 -12.25
C GLY A 136 -30.61 2.13 -11.75
N LYS A 137 -29.98 3.26 -11.48
CA LYS A 137 -28.63 3.34 -10.91
C LYS A 137 -28.71 3.22 -9.39
N THR A 138 -27.65 2.65 -8.81
CA THR A 138 -27.55 2.50 -7.34
C THR A 138 -26.27 3.19 -6.86
N PHE A 139 -26.39 3.92 -5.75
CA PHE A 139 -25.28 4.59 -5.09
C PHE A 139 -25.39 4.44 -3.57
N ILE A 140 -24.33 4.73 -2.84
CA ILE A 140 -24.31 4.78 -1.39
C ILE A 140 -24.20 6.25 -0.98
N TYR A 141 -25.17 6.70 -0.21
CA TYR A 141 -25.16 8.00 0.43
C TYR A 141 -24.68 7.83 1.87
N SER A 142 -23.56 8.43 2.20
CA SER A 142 -22.89 8.30 3.50
C SER A 142 -22.85 9.62 4.23
N VAL A 143 -23.29 9.64 5.47
CA VAL A 143 -23.19 10.80 6.36
C VAL A 143 -22.47 10.40 7.63
N SER A 144 -21.40 11.13 7.96
CA SER A 144 -20.64 10.95 9.20
C SER A 144 -21.06 11.97 10.23
N TYR A 145 -21.14 11.51 11.47
CA TYR A 145 -21.54 12.30 12.64
C TYR A 145 -20.47 12.23 13.73
N ASP A 146 -20.27 13.33 14.44
CA ASP A 146 -19.46 13.35 15.65
C ASP A 146 -20.20 12.78 16.88
N LYS A 147 -19.58 12.82 18.05
CA LYS A 147 -20.15 12.33 19.32
C LYS A 147 -21.44 13.05 19.72
N ASP A 148 -21.59 14.30 19.31
CA ASP A 148 -22.72 15.15 19.65
C ASP A 148 -23.86 14.99 18.64
N GLY A 149 -23.63 14.21 17.58
CA GLY A 149 -24.58 13.96 16.50
C GLY A 149 -24.62 15.06 15.44
N ASN A 150 -23.59 15.91 15.37
CA ASN A 150 -23.46 16.90 14.31
C ASN A 150 -22.87 16.25 13.05
N LYS A 151 -23.35 16.66 11.89
CA LYS A 151 -22.82 16.20 10.61
C LYS A 151 -21.40 16.74 10.41
N THR A 152 -20.45 15.84 10.18
CA THR A 152 -19.04 16.16 9.88
C THR A 152 -18.69 15.99 8.42
N GLU A 153 -19.26 14.98 7.76
CA GLU A 153 -18.96 14.66 6.36
C GLU A 153 -20.20 14.13 5.66
N GLU A 154 -20.30 14.43 4.36
CA GLU A 154 -21.33 13.90 3.46
C GLU A 154 -20.65 13.41 2.19
N LYS A 155 -20.96 12.18 1.76
CA LYS A 155 -20.30 11.55 0.63
C LYS A 155 -21.26 10.69 -0.18
N ILE A 156 -21.08 10.68 -1.49
CA ILE A 156 -21.80 9.80 -2.41
C ILE A 156 -20.80 8.91 -3.15
N ASP A 157 -20.95 7.62 -2.96
CA ASP A 157 -20.12 6.60 -3.60
C ASP A 157 -20.95 5.73 -4.55
N GLU A 158 -20.30 5.25 -5.60
CA GLU A 158 -20.91 4.29 -6.50
C GLU A 158 -21.10 2.95 -5.80
N TYR A 159 -22.35 2.43 -5.83
CA TYR A 159 -22.61 1.09 -5.34
C TYR A 159 -21.92 0.04 -6.20
N LYS A 160 -21.02 -0.71 -5.60
CA LYS A 160 -20.35 -1.83 -6.26
C LYS A 160 -20.92 -3.12 -5.75
N THR A 161 -21.40 -3.95 -6.65
CA THR A 161 -21.85 -5.30 -6.33
C THR A 161 -20.72 -6.09 -5.67
N MET A 162 -21.07 -7.09 -4.87
CA MET A 162 -20.09 -7.96 -4.21
C MET A 162 -19.10 -8.56 -5.23
N GLY A 163 -19.60 -9.00 -6.40
CA GLY A 163 -18.76 -9.50 -7.49
C GLY A 163 -17.74 -8.48 -7.98
N ALA A 164 -18.13 -7.21 -8.15
CA ALA A 164 -17.23 -6.13 -8.55
C ALA A 164 -16.18 -5.82 -7.46
N LYS A 165 -16.57 -5.88 -6.18
CA LYS A 165 -15.63 -5.72 -5.05
C LYS A 165 -14.63 -6.87 -5.01
N MET A 166 -15.07 -8.12 -5.18
CA MET A 166 -14.22 -9.30 -5.24
C MET A 166 -13.28 -9.29 -6.45
N ALA A 167 -13.78 -8.89 -7.63
CA ALA A 167 -12.95 -8.75 -8.83
C ALA A 167 -11.81 -7.72 -8.60
N LYS A 168 -12.13 -6.57 -8.01
CA LYS A 168 -11.11 -5.56 -7.68
C LYS A 168 -10.09 -6.07 -6.66
N ALA A 169 -10.54 -6.78 -5.61
CA ALA A 169 -9.66 -7.41 -4.64
C ALA A 169 -8.76 -8.46 -5.31
N GLY A 170 -9.33 -9.30 -6.19
CA GLY A 170 -8.59 -10.29 -6.97
C GLY A 170 -7.50 -9.66 -7.84
N ILE A 171 -7.82 -8.59 -8.56
CA ILE A 171 -6.84 -7.86 -9.38
C ILE A 171 -5.71 -7.30 -8.52
N ASN A 172 -6.02 -6.70 -7.37
CA ASN A 172 -5.00 -6.19 -6.46
C ASN A 172 -4.08 -7.30 -5.92
N THR A 173 -4.65 -8.47 -5.61
CA THR A 173 -3.87 -9.65 -5.17
C THR A 173 -2.95 -10.15 -6.27
N ILE A 174 -3.46 -10.28 -7.51
CA ILE A 174 -2.67 -10.69 -8.67
C ILE A 174 -1.54 -9.69 -8.94
N LEU A 175 -1.83 -8.39 -8.87
CA LEU A 175 -0.84 -7.33 -9.06
C LEU A 175 0.27 -7.41 -8.02
N SER A 176 -0.08 -7.57 -6.73
CA SER A 176 0.90 -7.71 -5.65
C SER A 176 1.78 -8.94 -5.84
N MET A 177 1.17 -10.07 -6.24
CA MET A 177 1.89 -11.32 -6.52
C MET A 177 2.82 -11.17 -7.72
N ALA A 178 2.38 -10.49 -8.79
CA ALA A 178 3.19 -10.22 -9.96
C ALA A 178 4.45 -9.38 -9.61
N ILE A 179 4.32 -8.37 -8.76
CA ILE A 179 5.46 -7.56 -8.30
C ILE A 179 6.49 -8.45 -7.58
N VAL A 180 6.04 -9.34 -6.68
CA VAL A 180 6.96 -10.26 -5.97
C VAL A 180 7.68 -11.17 -6.95
N PHE A 181 6.97 -11.74 -7.93
CA PHE A 181 7.61 -12.57 -8.97
C PHE A 181 8.62 -11.79 -9.81
N CYS A 182 8.31 -10.56 -10.20
CA CYS A 182 9.26 -9.70 -10.92
C CYS A 182 10.55 -9.48 -10.11
N VAL A 183 10.43 -9.22 -8.80
CA VAL A 183 11.59 -9.04 -7.92
C VAL A 183 12.41 -10.35 -7.84
N LEU A 184 11.76 -11.50 -7.68
CA LEU A 184 12.45 -12.80 -7.63
C LEU A 184 13.17 -13.11 -8.95
N ILE A 185 12.55 -12.84 -10.09
CA ILE A 185 13.17 -12.98 -11.41
C ILE A 185 14.38 -12.07 -11.51
N PHE A 186 14.27 -10.80 -11.07
CA PHE A 186 15.37 -9.85 -11.10
C PHE A 186 16.55 -10.31 -10.25
N ILE A 187 16.31 -10.77 -9.02
CA ILE A 187 17.36 -11.32 -8.14
C ILE A 187 18.00 -12.56 -8.79
N SER A 188 17.20 -13.45 -9.36
CA SER A 188 17.71 -14.65 -10.04
C SER A 188 18.59 -14.28 -11.23
N LEU A 189 18.25 -13.22 -11.97
CA LEU A 189 19.03 -12.71 -13.10
C LEU A 189 20.36 -12.13 -12.63
N ILE A 190 20.39 -11.40 -11.51
CA ILE A 190 21.63 -10.89 -10.89
C ILE A 190 22.54 -12.07 -10.52
N ILE A 191 22.02 -13.11 -9.86
CA ILE A 191 22.79 -14.30 -9.49
C ILE A 191 23.36 -15.01 -10.73
N ALA A 192 22.55 -15.14 -11.79
CA ALA A 192 23.00 -15.69 -13.06
C ALA A 192 24.14 -14.86 -13.69
N CYS A 193 24.07 -13.53 -13.63
CA CYS A 193 25.14 -12.64 -14.09
C CYS A 193 26.47 -12.90 -13.35
N PHE A 194 26.43 -13.06 -12.02
CA PHE A 194 27.64 -13.39 -11.25
C PHE A 194 28.24 -14.74 -11.65
N LYS A 195 27.40 -15.73 -11.93
CA LYS A 195 27.86 -17.04 -12.43
C LYS A 195 28.58 -16.93 -13.78
N VAL A 196 28.06 -16.09 -14.68
CA VAL A 196 28.69 -15.82 -15.99
C VAL A 196 30.02 -15.13 -15.84
N ILE A 197 30.12 -14.13 -14.93
CA ILE A 197 31.38 -13.41 -14.63
C ILE A 197 32.43 -14.40 -14.08
N GLY A 198 32.07 -15.24 -13.10
CA GLY A 198 32.95 -16.25 -12.55
C GLY A 198 33.45 -17.26 -13.62
N TRP A 199 32.59 -17.70 -14.52
CA TRP A 199 32.96 -18.57 -15.63
C TRP A 199 33.92 -17.87 -16.62
N ALA A 200 33.69 -16.59 -16.92
CA ALA A 200 34.54 -15.80 -17.81
C ALA A 200 35.94 -15.53 -17.18
N GLN A 201 36.01 -15.33 -15.86
CA GLN A 201 37.28 -15.19 -15.14
C GLN A 201 38.06 -16.50 -15.09
N ASN A 202 37.39 -17.63 -14.80
CA ASN A 202 38.04 -18.93 -14.81
C ASN A 202 38.61 -19.33 -16.20
N ARG A 203 37.94 -18.91 -17.28
CA ARG A 203 38.50 -19.13 -18.63
C ARG A 203 39.76 -18.31 -18.89
N LYS A 204 39.88 -17.12 -18.36
CA LYS A 204 41.11 -16.30 -18.46
C LYS A 204 42.24 -16.88 -17.61
N ASN A 205 41.95 -17.35 -16.42
CA ASN A 205 42.93 -17.97 -15.52
C ASN A 205 43.40 -19.32 -16.07
N ALA A 206 42.55 -20.17 -16.65
CA ALA A 206 42.92 -21.40 -17.28
C ALA A 206 43.90 -21.19 -18.45
N LYS A 207 43.71 -20.19 -19.28
CA LYS A 207 44.65 -19.81 -20.36
C LYS A 207 45.99 -19.29 -19.84
N GLN A 208 46.05 -18.67 -18.66
CA GLN A 208 47.30 -18.26 -18.06
C GLN A 208 48.03 -19.42 -17.42
N VAL A 209 47.36 -20.38 -16.80
CA VAL A 209 47.94 -21.61 -16.23
C VAL A 209 48.51 -22.50 -17.33
N ASP A 210 47.81 -22.63 -18.48
CA ASP A 210 48.32 -23.38 -19.61
C ASP A 210 49.55 -22.74 -20.27
N LYS A 211 49.64 -21.39 -20.29
CA LYS A 211 50.85 -20.67 -20.72
C LYS A 211 51.99 -20.83 -19.75
N ALA A 212 51.74 -20.80 -18.45
CA ALA A 212 52.75 -21.03 -17.42
C ALA A 212 53.26 -22.49 -17.41
N LYS A 213 52.39 -23.46 -17.63
CA LYS A 213 52.82 -24.88 -17.81
C LYS A 213 53.63 -25.12 -19.08
N ALA A 214 53.31 -24.42 -20.18
CA ALA A 214 54.12 -24.51 -21.39
C ALA A 214 55.52 -23.88 -21.26
N GLN A 215 55.68 -22.90 -20.41
CA GLN A 215 56.99 -22.32 -20.10
C GLN A 215 57.81 -23.15 -19.09
N LEU A 216 57.18 -23.94 -18.20
CA LEU A 216 57.82 -24.83 -17.25
C LEU A 216 58.26 -26.15 -17.91
N ALA A 217 57.68 -26.56 -19.04
CA ALA A 217 58.07 -27.78 -19.75
C ALA A 217 59.35 -27.63 -20.57
N SER A 218 59.99 -26.47 -20.58
CA SER A 218 61.26 -26.22 -21.30
C SER A 218 62.49 -26.22 -20.40
N VAL A 219 62.39 -26.59 -19.12
CA VAL A 219 63.52 -26.77 -18.23
C VAL A 219 63.54 -28.18 -17.67
N GLU A 220 64.20 -29.03 -18.42
CA GLU A 220 64.53 -30.41 -18.05
C GLU A 220 65.66 -30.36 -17.00
N THR A 221 65.47 -30.91 -15.76
CA THR A 221 66.46 -31.69 -15.04
C THR A 221 65.95 -32.19 -13.69
N ALA A 222 65.90 -33.52 -13.55
CA ALA A 222 66.05 -34.42 -12.41
C ALA A 222 65.04 -34.40 -11.22
N PRO A 223 64.59 -35.54 -10.77
CA PRO A 223 63.59 -35.67 -9.70
C PRO A 223 64.28 -35.68 -8.33
N GLN A 224 63.89 -34.74 -7.49
CA GLN A 224 64.04 -34.87 -6.04
C GLN A 224 62.63 -35.05 -5.41
N PRO A 225 62.51 -35.86 -4.34
CA PRO A 225 61.26 -36.10 -3.68
C PRO A 225 60.81 -34.81 -2.96
N VAL A 226 59.66 -34.24 -3.39
CA VAL A 226 59.06 -33.08 -2.75
C VAL A 226 58.37 -33.58 -1.48
N GLU A 227 58.94 -33.30 -0.33
CA GLU A 227 58.22 -33.26 0.93
C GLU A 227 57.08 -32.24 0.75
N GLU A 228 55.88 -32.69 0.95
CA GLU A 228 54.65 -31.87 0.91
C GLU A 228 54.69 -30.88 2.10
N ASN A 229 55.20 -29.71 1.83
CA ASN A 229 55.36 -28.64 2.84
C ASN A 229 53.98 -28.03 3.10
N LEU A 230 53.28 -28.60 4.10
CA LEU A 230 51.94 -28.21 4.59
C LEU A 230 51.88 -26.83 5.24
N VAL A 231 52.95 -26.05 5.14
CA VAL A 231 53.05 -24.72 5.80
C VAL A 231 52.66 -23.56 4.92
N ASP A 232 52.37 -23.81 3.63
CA ASP A 232 52.14 -22.72 2.66
C ASP A 232 50.65 -22.42 2.39
N ASP A 233 49.78 -22.88 3.26
CA ASP A 233 48.37 -22.56 3.18
C ASP A 233 48.05 -21.30 4.04
N LEU A 234 48.74 -20.20 3.71
CA LEU A 234 48.63 -18.89 4.40
C LEU A 234 47.18 -18.43 4.49
N GLU A 235 46.34 -18.81 3.52
CA GLU A 235 44.92 -18.49 3.47
C GLU A 235 44.13 -19.24 4.56
N LEU A 236 44.44 -20.52 4.77
CA LEU A 236 43.83 -21.34 5.82
C LEU A 236 44.22 -20.87 7.20
N VAL A 237 45.52 -20.54 7.38
CA VAL A 237 46.05 -20.00 8.63
C VAL A 237 45.37 -18.66 8.97
N ALA A 238 45.21 -17.78 7.99
CA ALA A 238 44.56 -16.48 8.19
C ALA A 238 43.09 -16.65 8.61
N VAL A 239 42.34 -17.54 7.96
CA VAL A 239 40.92 -17.78 8.27
C VAL A 239 40.78 -18.38 9.69
N ILE A 240 41.61 -19.33 10.08
CA ILE A 240 41.58 -19.92 11.42
C ILE A 240 41.92 -18.88 12.48
N THR A 241 42.93 -18.03 12.23
CA THR A 241 43.34 -16.97 13.17
C THR A 241 42.21 -15.96 13.39
N VAL A 242 41.53 -15.52 12.34
CA VAL A 242 40.39 -14.60 12.42
C VAL A 242 39.20 -15.25 13.15
N ALA A 243 38.93 -16.52 12.89
CA ALA A 243 37.83 -17.25 13.54
C ALA A 243 38.05 -17.39 15.06
N ILE A 244 39.29 -17.67 15.48
CA ILE A 244 39.66 -17.77 16.91
C ILE A 244 39.60 -16.38 17.57
N ALA A 245 40.16 -15.35 16.93
CA ALA A 245 40.09 -13.98 17.44
C ALA A 245 38.62 -13.50 17.64
N ALA A 246 37.73 -13.82 16.71
CA ALA A 246 36.31 -13.51 16.81
C ALA A 246 35.60 -14.27 17.94
N SER A 247 35.97 -15.52 18.18
CA SER A 247 35.38 -16.33 19.27
C SER A 247 35.83 -15.91 20.67
N GLU A 248 37.05 -15.41 20.80
CA GLU A 248 37.63 -15.01 22.09
C GLU A 248 37.60 -13.49 22.34
N ASN A 249 37.02 -12.72 21.41
CA ASN A 249 36.97 -11.25 21.48
C ASN A 249 38.36 -10.60 21.63
N ALA A 250 39.41 -11.24 21.06
CA ALA A 250 40.80 -10.85 21.12
C ALA A 250 41.29 -10.26 19.78
N SER A 251 42.36 -9.46 19.81
CA SER A 251 42.99 -8.95 18.59
C SER A 251 43.71 -10.08 17.85
N ALA A 252 43.58 -10.16 16.54
CA ALA A 252 44.25 -11.17 15.71
C ALA A 252 45.79 -11.06 15.72
N ASP A 253 46.32 -9.90 16.04
CA ASP A 253 47.77 -9.62 16.04
C ASP A 253 48.58 -10.37 17.14
N GLY A 254 47.88 -10.94 18.12
CA GLY A 254 48.50 -11.71 19.21
C GLY A 254 48.45 -13.23 19.04
N LEU A 255 47.83 -13.74 17.98
CA LEU A 255 47.63 -15.18 17.78
C LEU A 255 48.66 -15.76 16.81
N VAL A 256 49.34 -16.83 17.21
CA VAL A 256 50.27 -17.57 16.36
C VAL A 256 49.84 -19.02 16.21
N VAL A 257 49.47 -19.40 14.99
CA VAL A 257 49.17 -20.80 14.66
C VAL A 257 50.47 -21.60 14.55
N ARG A 258 50.70 -22.55 15.45
CA ARG A 258 51.95 -23.35 15.50
C ARG A 258 51.87 -24.63 14.66
N SER A 259 50.71 -25.25 14.54
CA SER A 259 50.55 -26.44 13.72
C SER A 259 49.08 -26.71 13.43
N ILE A 260 48.78 -27.29 12.26
CA ILE A 260 47.46 -27.77 11.85
C ILE A 260 47.56 -29.26 11.60
N ILE A 261 46.78 -30.06 12.36
CA ILE A 261 46.71 -31.53 12.18
C ILE A 261 45.36 -31.86 11.61
N ARG A 262 45.35 -32.35 10.38
CA ARG A 262 44.12 -32.93 9.76
C ARG A 262 43.97 -34.38 10.26
N ARG A 263 42.85 -34.70 10.86
CA ARG A 263 42.42 -36.07 11.19
C ARG A 263 41.48 -36.60 10.14
#